data_0964704717aee97a6ccf8ab5da36c9c4
#
_entry.id   0964704717aee97a6ccf8ab5da36c9c4
#
_cell.length_a   1.000
_cell.length_b   1.000
_cell.length_c   1.000
_cell.angle_alpha   90.00
_cell.angle_beta   90.00
_cell.angle_gamma   90.00
#
_symmetry.space_group_name_H-M   'P 1'
#
loop_
_entity.id
_entity.type
_entity.pdbx_description
1 polymer ?
#
loop_
_entity_poly.entity_id
_entity_poly.type
_entity_poly.pdbx_seq_one_letter_code
_entity_poly.pdbx_strand_id
1 'polypeptide(L)'
;CRRNRKNYFAPEPGCRRNIVFDIDRSPFSTASLDLARQDTLRLLAFCDDNRLTVKYIAFSGSKGFHVVCADPRRYHDPSPLVREDMAKAARREITARVLAVGIPIDTKITTDTRRIIRVPGTINSKTGYVCTVLTREQLAEPVSAILKYIPRVNAGTPLIPPRGDDCPFGIRIISWLCHRFGVRSKPTTRFSYA
;
A
#
# COMPACT_ATOMS: atom_id res chain seq x y z
N CYS A 1 27.13 20.35 11.00
CA CYS A 1 27.12 19.07 10.31
C CYS A 1 25.96 19.05 9.30
N ARG A 2 26.21 19.29 8.00
CA ARG A 2 25.19 19.19 6.97
C ARG A 2 24.86 17.71 6.77
N ARG A 3 23.82 17.21 7.43
CA ARG A 3 23.25 15.89 7.14
C ARG A 3 22.76 15.88 5.69
N ASN A 4 23.43 15.09 4.88
CA ASN A 4 23.14 14.94 3.46
C ASN A 4 21.76 14.25 3.33
N ARG A 5 20.70 15.05 3.03
CA ARG A 5 19.31 14.55 2.91
C ARG A 5 19.14 13.41 1.88
N LYS A 6 20.14 13.20 1.01
CA LYS A 6 20.14 12.13 0.00
C LYS A 6 20.26 10.72 0.57
N ASN A 7 20.75 10.54 1.80
CA ASN A 7 20.98 9.22 2.40
C ASN A 7 19.84 8.70 3.28
N TYR A 8 18.78 9.48 3.53
CA TYR A 8 17.69 9.08 4.42
C TYR A 8 16.84 7.91 3.89
N PHE A 9 16.87 7.64 2.60
CA PHE A 9 16.07 6.61 1.95
C PHE A 9 16.90 5.46 1.37
N ALA A 10 18.21 5.46 1.57
CA ALA A 10 19.03 4.34 1.17
C ALA A 10 18.82 3.18 2.17
N PRO A 11 18.22 2.08 1.73
CA PRO A 11 17.98 0.95 2.63
C PRO A 11 19.28 0.33 3.06
N GLU A 12 19.30 -0.12 4.31
CA GLU A 12 20.37 -0.93 4.88
C GLU A 12 20.69 -2.13 3.97
N PRO A 13 21.95 -2.57 3.89
CA PRO A 13 22.30 -3.78 3.18
C PRO A 13 21.46 -4.96 3.68
N GLY A 14 20.80 -5.67 2.75
CA GLY A 14 19.97 -6.83 3.09
C GLY A 14 18.55 -6.50 3.58
N CYS A 15 18.13 -5.23 3.63
CA CYS A 15 16.76 -4.86 3.94
C CYS A 15 15.78 -5.45 2.92
N ARG A 16 14.73 -6.12 3.41
CA ARG A 16 13.66 -6.63 2.55
C ARG A 16 12.81 -5.47 2.05
N ARG A 17 12.72 -5.31 0.76
CA ARG A 17 11.88 -4.30 0.11
C ARG A 17 10.52 -4.87 -0.24
N ASN A 18 9.56 -3.99 -0.49
CA ASN A 18 8.27 -4.34 -1.05
C ASN A 18 8.20 -3.86 -2.49
N ILE A 19 7.53 -4.64 -3.32
CA ILE A 19 7.06 -4.22 -4.63
C ILE A 19 5.61 -3.82 -4.44
N VAL A 20 5.25 -2.64 -4.92
CA VAL A 20 3.89 -2.12 -4.82
C VAL A 20 3.32 -1.98 -6.21
N PHE A 21 2.18 -2.60 -6.44
CA PHE A 21 1.37 -2.41 -7.65
C PHE A 21 0.17 -1.55 -7.28
N ASP A 22 -0.06 -0.51 -8.05
CA ASP A 22 -1.21 0.38 -7.92
C ASP A 22 -2.08 0.25 -9.17
N ILE A 23 -3.33 -0.12 -8.96
CA ILE A 23 -4.33 -0.31 -10.00
C ILE A 23 -5.44 0.70 -9.78
N ASP A 24 -5.47 1.75 -10.61
CA ASP A 24 -6.44 2.82 -10.56
C ASP A 24 -7.25 2.89 -11.86
N ARG A 25 -8.55 3.11 -11.73
CA ARG A 25 -9.47 3.36 -12.85
C ARG A 25 -10.23 4.67 -12.63
N SER A 26 -10.20 5.56 -13.61
CA SER A 26 -10.90 6.85 -13.58
C SER A 26 -12.09 6.83 -14.52
N PRO A 27 -13.16 7.59 -14.21
CA PRO A 27 -13.42 8.34 -12.97
C PRO A 27 -13.76 7.42 -11.77
N PHE A 28 -13.88 8.01 -10.56
CA PHE A 28 -14.38 7.24 -9.41
C PHE A 28 -15.87 6.91 -9.61
N SER A 29 -16.15 5.67 -9.88
CA SER A 29 -17.49 5.10 -10.03
C SER A 29 -17.48 3.62 -9.66
N THR A 30 -18.65 3.05 -9.38
CA THR A 30 -18.77 1.62 -9.09
C THR A 30 -18.29 0.77 -10.25
N ALA A 31 -18.60 1.16 -11.49
CA ALA A 31 -18.18 0.45 -12.69
C ALA A 31 -16.64 0.48 -12.87
N SER A 32 -16.02 1.67 -12.71
CA SER A 32 -14.56 1.80 -12.80
C SER A 32 -13.86 1.03 -11.69
N LEU A 33 -14.44 1.04 -10.48
CA LEU A 33 -13.88 0.30 -9.35
C LEU A 33 -14.02 -1.21 -9.56
N ASP A 34 -15.09 -1.69 -10.21
CA ASP A 34 -15.21 -3.11 -10.55
C ASP A 34 -14.19 -3.54 -11.60
N LEU A 35 -13.91 -2.71 -12.59
CA LEU A 35 -12.81 -2.97 -13.53
C LEU A 35 -11.46 -3.03 -12.81
N ALA A 36 -11.19 -2.09 -11.90
CA ALA A 36 -9.97 -2.13 -11.09
C ALA A 36 -9.88 -3.40 -10.22
N ARG A 37 -11.02 -3.85 -9.68
CA ARG A 37 -11.12 -5.10 -8.93
C ARG A 37 -10.77 -6.32 -9.80
N GLN A 38 -11.33 -6.40 -11.00
CA GLN A 38 -11.05 -7.49 -11.95
C GLN A 38 -9.57 -7.50 -12.34
N ASP A 39 -8.98 -6.35 -12.64
CA ASP A 39 -7.56 -6.23 -12.91
C ASP A 39 -6.70 -6.63 -11.70
N THR A 40 -7.16 -6.32 -10.49
CA THR A 40 -6.47 -6.73 -9.26
C THR A 40 -6.51 -8.25 -9.07
N LEU A 41 -7.64 -8.91 -9.37
CA LEU A 41 -7.73 -10.37 -9.33
C LEU A 41 -6.79 -11.01 -10.37
N ARG A 42 -6.72 -10.46 -11.59
CA ARG A 42 -5.76 -10.90 -12.62
C ARG A 42 -4.30 -10.72 -12.16
N LEU A 43 -4.01 -9.61 -11.48
CA LEU A 43 -2.68 -9.36 -10.92
C LEU A 43 -2.34 -10.37 -9.81
N LEU A 44 -3.30 -10.77 -8.98
CA LEU A 44 -3.07 -11.79 -7.96
C LEU A 44 -2.74 -13.15 -8.58
N ALA A 45 -3.47 -13.56 -9.63
CA ALA A 45 -3.13 -14.76 -10.38
C ALA A 45 -1.73 -14.67 -10.99
N PHE A 46 -1.37 -13.53 -11.60
CA PHE A 46 -0.01 -13.29 -12.08
C PHE A 46 1.03 -13.41 -10.95
N CYS A 47 0.74 -12.89 -9.75
CA CYS A 47 1.64 -13.01 -8.61
C CYS A 47 1.85 -14.47 -8.19
N ASP A 48 0.77 -15.26 -8.18
CA ASP A 48 0.83 -16.68 -7.81
C ASP A 48 1.64 -17.48 -8.85
N ASP A 49 1.39 -17.29 -10.14
CA ASP A 49 2.12 -17.93 -11.24
C ASP A 49 3.62 -17.59 -11.24
N ASN A 50 3.96 -16.38 -10.81
CA ASN A 50 5.33 -15.88 -10.73
C ASN A 50 5.97 -16.02 -9.34
N ARG A 51 5.32 -16.73 -8.42
CA ARG A 51 5.79 -16.98 -7.04
C ARG A 51 6.13 -15.70 -6.26
N LEU A 52 5.37 -14.62 -6.51
CA LEU A 52 5.49 -13.39 -5.75
C LEU A 52 4.64 -13.49 -4.49
N THR A 53 5.26 -13.39 -3.34
CA THR A 53 4.55 -13.44 -2.06
C THR A 53 3.77 -12.14 -1.84
N VAL A 54 2.44 -12.20 -1.99
CA VAL A 54 1.55 -11.08 -1.65
C VAL A 54 1.49 -10.93 -0.13
N LYS A 55 1.80 -9.73 0.36
CA LYS A 55 1.75 -9.38 1.78
C LYS A 55 0.36 -8.92 2.20
N TYR A 56 -0.21 -8.04 1.41
CA TYR A 56 -1.59 -7.57 1.59
C TYR A 56 -2.15 -6.94 0.31
N ILE A 57 -3.45 -6.88 0.26
CA ILE A 57 -4.25 -6.16 -0.73
C ILE A 57 -4.99 -5.07 0.02
N ALA A 58 -5.05 -3.86 -0.53
CA ALA A 58 -5.81 -2.79 0.10
C ALA A 58 -6.62 -2.01 -0.94
N PHE A 59 -7.85 -1.66 -0.58
CA PHE A 59 -8.59 -0.63 -1.29
C PHE A 59 -7.95 0.73 -1.02
N SER A 60 -7.67 1.50 -2.06
CA SER A 60 -6.95 2.79 -1.94
C SER A 60 -7.75 3.90 -1.25
N GLY A 61 -9.03 3.66 -0.99
CA GLY A 61 -9.98 4.67 -0.50
C GLY A 61 -10.59 5.52 -1.62
N SER A 62 -10.30 5.21 -2.90
CA SER A 62 -10.84 5.94 -4.05
C SER A 62 -11.03 5.01 -5.25
N LYS A 63 -10.18 5.09 -6.26
CA LYS A 63 -10.42 4.57 -7.61
C LYS A 63 -9.88 3.17 -7.85
N GLY A 64 -9.22 2.55 -6.88
CA GLY A 64 -8.55 1.29 -7.12
C GLY A 64 -7.99 0.60 -5.90
N PHE A 65 -7.01 -0.27 -6.17
CA PHE A 65 -6.45 -1.18 -5.18
C PHE A 65 -4.93 -1.19 -5.25
N HIS A 66 -4.31 -1.37 -4.08
CA HIS A 66 -2.88 -1.59 -3.96
C HIS A 66 -2.62 -3.06 -3.66
N VAL A 67 -1.69 -3.67 -4.39
CA VAL A 67 -1.17 -5.00 -4.08
C VAL A 67 0.29 -4.86 -3.66
N VAL A 68 0.60 -5.26 -2.45
CA VAL A 68 1.94 -5.18 -1.90
C VAL A 68 2.54 -6.57 -1.79
N CYS A 69 3.63 -6.78 -2.51
CA CYS A 69 4.37 -8.04 -2.54
C CYS A 69 5.72 -7.91 -1.84
N ALA A 70 6.22 -9.01 -1.31
CA ALA A 70 7.61 -9.08 -0.90
C ALA A 70 8.50 -9.07 -2.14
N ASP A 71 9.54 -8.23 -2.15
CA ASP A 71 10.59 -8.35 -3.16
C ASP A 71 11.45 -9.58 -2.82
N PRO A 72 11.48 -10.61 -3.69
CA PRO A 72 12.29 -11.80 -3.43
C PRO A 72 13.80 -11.52 -3.56
N ARG A 73 14.16 -10.43 -4.21
CA ARG A 73 15.54 -10.07 -4.51
C ARG A 73 16.20 -9.36 -3.33
N ARG A 74 17.48 -9.63 -3.16
CA ARG A 74 18.35 -8.89 -2.23
C ARG A 74 19.41 -8.17 -3.05
N TYR A 75 19.60 -6.91 -2.76
CA TYR A 75 20.56 -6.05 -3.47
C TYR A 75 21.78 -5.84 -2.59
N HIS A 76 22.87 -6.49 -2.97
CA HIS A 76 24.14 -6.45 -2.25
C HIS A 76 25.13 -5.61 -3.05
N ASP A 77 25.30 -4.36 -2.64
CA ASP A 77 26.33 -3.47 -3.16
C ASP A 77 26.72 -2.49 -2.04
N PRO A 78 28.00 -2.11 -1.88
CA PRO A 78 28.40 -1.11 -0.91
C PRO A 78 27.72 0.24 -1.13
N SER A 79 27.51 0.62 -2.39
CA SER A 79 26.89 1.90 -2.76
C SER A 79 25.37 1.86 -2.64
N PRO A 80 24.75 2.73 -1.83
CA PRO A 80 23.31 2.86 -1.77
C PRO A 80 22.65 3.23 -3.10
N LEU A 81 23.34 4.01 -3.94
CA LEU A 81 22.84 4.43 -5.25
C LEU A 81 22.78 3.25 -6.21
N VAL A 82 23.82 2.43 -6.24
CA VAL A 82 23.85 1.21 -7.08
C VAL A 82 22.74 0.24 -6.65
N ARG A 83 22.56 0.03 -5.35
CA ARG A 83 21.45 -0.80 -4.85
C ARG A 83 20.07 -0.25 -5.26
N GLU A 84 19.89 1.07 -5.25
CA GLU A 84 18.66 1.70 -5.71
C GLU A 84 18.43 1.45 -7.20
N ASP A 85 19.45 1.62 -8.03
CA ASP A 85 19.37 1.41 -9.47
C ASP A 85 19.11 -0.06 -9.83
N MET A 86 19.75 -0.99 -9.13
CA MET A 86 19.46 -2.43 -9.25
C MET A 86 17.98 -2.73 -8.93
N ALA A 87 17.45 -2.14 -7.85
CA ALA A 87 16.06 -2.31 -7.47
C ALA A 87 15.09 -1.71 -8.49
N LYS A 88 15.41 -0.53 -9.05
CA LYS A 88 14.62 0.09 -10.13
C LYS A 88 14.63 -0.77 -11.39
N ALA A 89 15.79 -1.32 -11.78
CA ALA A 89 15.91 -2.21 -12.93
C ALA A 89 15.04 -3.47 -12.75
N ALA A 90 15.13 -4.12 -11.60
CA ALA A 90 14.33 -5.28 -11.26
C ALA A 90 12.81 -4.99 -11.27
N ARG A 91 12.41 -3.81 -10.81
CA ARG A 91 10.99 -3.39 -10.84
C ARG A 91 10.51 -3.07 -12.24
N ARG A 92 11.35 -2.49 -13.10
CA ARG A 92 11.01 -2.28 -14.52
C ARG A 92 10.76 -3.60 -15.23
N GLU A 93 11.58 -4.61 -14.97
CA GLU A 93 11.42 -5.95 -15.55
C GLU A 93 10.06 -6.56 -15.16
N ILE A 94 9.71 -6.56 -13.87
CA ILE A 94 8.44 -7.12 -13.43
C ILE A 94 7.24 -6.29 -13.93
N THR A 95 7.39 -4.97 -13.99
CA THR A 95 6.39 -4.07 -14.54
C THR A 95 6.10 -4.38 -16.01
N ALA A 96 7.17 -4.57 -16.80
CA ALA A 96 7.04 -4.92 -18.22
C ALA A 96 6.29 -6.26 -18.40
N ARG A 97 6.56 -7.26 -17.56
CA ARG A 97 5.87 -8.56 -17.59
C ARG A 97 4.39 -8.44 -17.24
N VAL A 98 4.03 -7.63 -16.23
CA VAL A 98 2.64 -7.37 -15.86
C VAL A 98 1.89 -6.67 -16.99
N LEU A 99 2.51 -5.67 -17.63
CA LEU A 99 1.92 -4.97 -18.77
C LEU A 99 1.76 -5.87 -19.98
N ALA A 100 2.72 -6.78 -20.24
CA ALA A 100 2.66 -7.71 -21.36
C ALA A 100 1.46 -8.67 -21.30
N VAL A 101 0.96 -8.98 -20.09
CA VAL A 101 -0.28 -9.77 -19.91
C VAL A 101 -1.53 -8.88 -19.86
N GLY A 102 -1.41 -7.60 -20.22
CA GLY A 102 -2.54 -6.68 -20.36
C GLY A 102 -3.15 -6.23 -19.02
N ILE A 103 -2.39 -6.25 -17.92
CA ILE A 103 -2.86 -5.73 -16.62
C ILE A 103 -2.38 -4.29 -16.48
N PRO A 104 -3.28 -3.30 -16.43
CA PRO A 104 -2.90 -1.90 -16.29
C PRO A 104 -2.50 -1.59 -14.85
N ILE A 105 -1.28 -1.13 -14.66
CA ILE A 105 -0.75 -0.68 -13.37
C ILE A 105 -0.11 0.69 -13.52
N ASP A 106 -0.05 1.48 -12.43
CA ASP A 106 0.77 2.69 -12.42
C ASP A 106 2.26 2.31 -12.38
N THR A 107 2.89 2.41 -13.55
CA THR A 107 4.29 2.06 -13.73
C THR A 107 5.23 2.94 -12.91
N LYS A 108 4.84 4.21 -12.65
CA LYS A 108 5.65 5.16 -11.88
C LYS A 108 5.68 4.75 -10.41
N ILE A 109 4.58 4.27 -9.86
CA ILE A 109 4.51 3.79 -8.46
C ILE A 109 5.33 2.52 -8.30
N THR A 110 5.19 1.58 -9.21
CA THR A 110 5.89 0.29 -9.11
C THR A 110 7.40 0.45 -9.26
N THR A 111 7.86 1.28 -10.21
CA THR A 111 9.30 1.40 -10.54
C THR A 111 10.06 2.34 -9.62
N ASP A 112 9.42 3.41 -9.12
CA ASP A 112 10.08 4.40 -8.27
C ASP A 112 10.17 3.90 -6.82
N THR A 113 11.40 3.77 -6.32
CA THR A 113 11.67 3.30 -4.96
C THR A 113 11.33 4.32 -3.86
N ARG A 114 11.05 5.56 -4.25
CA ARG A 114 10.77 6.69 -3.34
C ARG A 114 9.31 7.13 -3.34
N ARG A 115 8.47 6.48 -4.14
CA ARG A 115 7.04 6.80 -4.19
C ARG A 115 6.34 6.45 -2.89
N ILE A 116 5.46 7.35 -2.50
CA ILE A 116 4.61 7.20 -1.33
C ILE A 116 3.30 6.56 -1.79
N ILE A 117 2.87 5.55 -1.09
CA ILE A 117 1.56 4.92 -1.24
C ILE A 117 0.71 5.17 0.00
N ARG A 118 -0.59 5.20 -0.17
CA ARG A 118 -1.50 5.39 0.96
C ARG A 118 -1.40 4.22 1.94
N VAL A 119 -1.21 4.56 3.19
CA VAL A 119 -1.10 3.57 4.27
C VAL A 119 -2.50 3.08 4.66
N PRO A 120 -2.71 1.76 4.83
CA PRO A 120 -3.95 1.24 5.39
C PRO A 120 -4.32 1.90 6.73
N GLY A 121 -5.61 2.18 6.91
CA GLY A 121 -6.14 2.92 8.06
C GLY A 121 -6.21 4.43 7.87
N THR A 122 -5.65 5.00 6.79
CA THR A 122 -5.74 6.44 6.51
C THR A 122 -6.95 6.78 5.63
N ILE A 123 -7.51 7.97 5.86
CA ILE A 123 -8.71 8.46 5.15
C ILE A 123 -8.31 9.11 3.83
N ASN A 124 -9.05 8.80 2.77
CA ASN A 124 -8.97 9.55 1.53
C ASN A 124 -9.82 10.83 1.65
N SER A 125 -9.18 11.99 1.67
CA SER A 125 -9.84 13.28 1.87
C SER A 125 -10.89 13.63 0.80
N LYS A 126 -10.78 13.05 -0.42
CA LYS A 126 -11.72 13.33 -1.52
C LYS A 126 -13.01 12.51 -1.41
N THR A 127 -12.93 11.29 -0.91
CA THR A 127 -14.04 10.33 -0.91
C THR A 127 -14.59 10.05 0.48
N GLY A 128 -13.79 10.32 1.52
CA GLY A 128 -14.09 9.97 2.91
C GLY A 128 -13.84 8.48 3.22
N TYR A 129 -13.56 7.63 2.23
CA TYR A 129 -13.28 6.23 2.49
C TYR A 129 -11.90 6.02 3.11
N VAL A 130 -11.82 5.01 3.98
CA VAL A 130 -10.57 4.59 4.60
C VAL A 130 -9.85 3.60 3.67
N CYS A 131 -8.54 3.77 3.52
CA CYS A 131 -7.70 2.77 2.88
C CYS A 131 -7.73 1.49 3.73
N THR A 132 -8.33 0.42 3.20
CA THR A 132 -8.68 -0.76 3.98
C THR A 132 -8.06 -2.01 3.39
N VAL A 133 -7.40 -2.81 4.24
CA VAL A 133 -6.87 -4.13 3.83
C VAL A 133 -8.04 -5.08 3.60
N LEU A 134 -7.97 -5.82 2.51
CA LEU A 134 -8.95 -6.82 2.11
C LEU A 134 -8.32 -8.20 2.04
N THR A 135 -9.11 -9.23 2.31
CA THR A 135 -8.75 -10.60 1.98
C THR A 135 -9.02 -10.88 0.50
N ARG A 136 -8.52 -12.00 -0.02
CA ARG A 136 -8.81 -12.42 -1.41
C ARG A 136 -10.29 -12.72 -1.61
N GLU A 137 -10.92 -13.32 -0.60
CA GLU A 137 -12.35 -13.64 -0.60
C GLU A 137 -13.19 -12.36 -0.66
N GLN A 138 -12.85 -11.36 0.17
CA GLN A 138 -13.51 -10.06 0.13
C GLN A 138 -13.32 -9.35 -1.23
N LEU A 139 -12.13 -9.44 -1.82
CA LEU A 139 -11.88 -8.85 -3.14
C LEU A 139 -12.67 -9.57 -4.25
N ALA A 140 -12.99 -10.85 -4.09
CA ALA A 140 -13.79 -11.61 -5.05
C ALA A 140 -15.27 -11.18 -5.06
N GLU A 141 -15.75 -10.55 -3.99
CA GLU A 141 -17.12 -10.07 -3.90
C GLU A 141 -17.40 -8.88 -4.83
N PRO A 142 -18.67 -8.62 -5.17
CA PRO A 142 -19.05 -7.42 -5.91
C PRO A 142 -18.64 -6.13 -5.17
N VAL A 143 -18.29 -5.08 -5.91
CA VAL A 143 -17.88 -3.78 -5.34
C VAL A 143 -18.90 -3.23 -4.34
N SER A 144 -20.19 -3.42 -4.58
CA SER A 144 -21.26 -2.98 -3.66
C SER A 144 -21.20 -3.68 -2.29
N ALA A 145 -20.73 -4.92 -2.25
CA ALA A 145 -20.49 -5.66 -0.99
C ALA A 145 -19.18 -5.18 -0.35
N ILE A 146 -18.11 -5.05 -1.13
CA ILE A 146 -16.81 -4.55 -0.63
C ILE A 146 -16.98 -3.19 0.05
N LEU A 147 -17.69 -2.26 -0.56
CA LEU A 147 -17.88 -0.91 -0.01
C LEU A 147 -18.66 -0.89 1.30
N LYS A 148 -19.44 -1.94 1.64
CA LYS A 148 -20.12 -2.06 2.94
C LYS A 148 -19.14 -2.36 4.09
N TYR A 149 -18.02 -3.02 3.81
CA TYR A 149 -16.98 -3.33 4.80
C TYR A 149 -16.03 -2.15 5.04
N ILE A 150 -16.00 -1.17 4.12
CA ILE A 150 -15.02 -0.11 4.15
C ILE A 150 -15.57 1.07 4.95
N PRO A 151 -14.90 1.45 6.05
CA PRO A 151 -15.29 2.63 6.82
C PRO A 151 -15.27 3.88 5.95
N ARG A 152 -16.29 4.72 6.14
CA ARG A 152 -16.39 6.02 5.48
C ARG A 152 -16.65 7.11 6.50
N VAL A 153 -15.83 8.15 6.45
CA VAL A 153 -16.01 9.35 7.26
C VAL A 153 -16.81 10.37 6.45
N ASN A 154 -17.94 10.82 6.99
CA ASN A 154 -18.75 11.85 6.34
C ASN A 154 -18.06 13.21 6.42
N ALA A 155 -18.29 14.07 5.42
CA ALA A 155 -17.87 15.47 5.46
C ALA A 155 -18.46 16.15 6.71
N GLY A 156 -17.59 16.74 7.54
CA GLY A 156 -18.00 17.38 8.79
C GLY A 156 -17.70 16.59 10.06
N THR A 157 -17.31 15.32 9.95
CA THR A 157 -16.82 14.58 11.13
C THR A 157 -15.42 15.10 11.50
N PRO A 158 -15.21 15.59 12.76
CA PRO A 158 -13.87 16.02 13.18
C PRO A 158 -12.88 14.86 13.04
N LEU A 159 -11.76 15.08 12.34
CA LEU A 159 -10.69 14.10 12.17
C LEU A 159 -9.83 13.95 13.45
N ILE A 160 -10.31 14.40 14.58
CA ILE A 160 -9.65 14.24 15.87
C ILE A 160 -10.03 12.85 16.38
N PRO A 161 -9.07 11.92 16.55
CA PRO A 161 -9.39 10.65 17.14
C PRO A 161 -9.94 10.88 18.55
N PRO A 162 -10.99 10.15 18.96
CA PRO A 162 -11.52 10.24 20.31
C PRO A 162 -10.38 9.97 21.31
N ARG A 163 -10.25 10.82 22.32
CA ARG A 163 -9.33 10.59 23.42
C ARG A 163 -9.96 9.54 24.34
N GLY A 164 -9.27 8.44 24.53
CA GLY A 164 -9.68 7.40 25.48
C GLY A 164 -10.10 6.09 24.85
N ASP A 165 -10.57 5.18 25.69
CA ASP A 165 -10.86 3.77 25.37
C ASP A 165 -12.04 3.55 24.39
N ASP A 166 -12.72 4.62 23.98
CA ASP A 166 -13.87 4.61 23.06
C ASP A 166 -13.49 4.65 21.57
N CYS A 167 -12.27 4.25 21.22
CA CYS A 167 -11.82 4.31 19.82
C CYS A 167 -12.39 3.12 19.03
N PRO A 168 -13.49 3.32 18.26
CA PRO A 168 -14.05 2.22 17.50
C PRO A 168 -13.14 1.87 16.32
N PHE A 169 -12.72 0.63 16.24
CA PHE A 169 -12.16 -0.07 15.08
C PHE A 169 -10.83 0.42 14.48
N GLY A 170 -10.54 1.70 14.34
CA GLY A 170 -9.38 2.19 13.58
C GLY A 170 -8.03 1.90 14.25
N ILE A 171 -7.92 2.12 15.56
CA ILE A 171 -6.66 1.89 16.31
C ILE A 171 -6.40 0.40 16.52
N ARG A 172 -7.45 -0.43 16.63
CA ARG A 172 -7.27 -1.89 16.71
C ARG A 172 -6.70 -2.48 15.41
N ILE A 173 -6.99 -1.88 14.26
CA ILE A 173 -6.38 -2.29 12.97
C ILE A 173 -4.91 -1.92 12.94
N ILE A 174 -4.52 -0.73 13.39
CA ILE A 174 -3.11 -0.32 13.46
C ILE A 174 -2.36 -1.18 14.49
N SER A 175 -2.93 -1.43 15.66
CA SER A 175 -2.36 -2.32 16.67
C SER A 175 -2.27 -3.77 16.17
N TRP A 176 -3.29 -4.26 15.47
CA TRP A 176 -3.30 -5.59 14.88
C TRP A 176 -2.26 -5.71 13.75
N LEU A 177 -2.14 -4.68 12.88
CA LEU A 177 -1.10 -4.63 11.84
C LEU A 177 0.30 -4.58 12.45
N CYS A 178 0.52 -3.77 13.50
CA CYS A 178 1.80 -3.71 14.21
C CYS A 178 2.15 -5.07 14.84
N HIS A 179 1.18 -5.75 15.47
CA HIS A 179 1.39 -7.05 16.12
C HIS A 179 1.62 -8.18 15.10
N ARG A 180 0.88 -8.17 13.99
CA ARG A 180 0.95 -9.22 12.95
C ARG A 180 2.20 -9.09 12.06
N PHE A 181 2.72 -7.87 11.87
CA PHE A 181 3.84 -7.58 10.96
C PHE A 181 5.13 -7.16 11.67
N GLY A 182 5.19 -7.30 13.01
CA GLY A 182 6.42 -7.10 13.79
C GLY A 182 6.92 -5.65 13.80
N VAL A 183 6.07 -4.66 13.53
CA VAL A 183 6.42 -3.25 13.64
C VAL A 183 6.32 -2.84 15.11
N ARG A 184 7.45 -2.73 15.81
CA ARG A 184 7.48 -2.18 17.17
C ARG A 184 7.09 -0.69 17.12
N SER A 185 5.92 -0.34 17.64
CA SER A 185 5.58 1.04 17.95
C SER A 185 6.47 1.49 19.14
N LYS A 186 7.33 2.48 18.92
CA LYS A 186 7.96 3.18 20.05
C LYS A 186 6.86 3.96 20.79
N PRO A 187 6.85 3.95 22.13
CA PRO A 187 5.88 4.75 22.88
C PRO A 187 6.12 6.24 22.56
N THR A 188 5.06 6.91 22.17
CA THR A 188 5.06 8.35 21.94
C THR A 188 5.36 9.06 23.27
N THR A 189 6.52 9.66 23.38
CA THR A 189 6.85 10.61 24.46
C THR A 189 5.83 11.75 24.42
N ARG A 190 5.18 11.99 25.58
CA ARG A 190 4.30 13.13 25.79
C ARG A 190 5.04 14.43 25.45
N PHE A 191 4.55 15.15 24.45
CA PHE A 191 4.87 16.56 24.32
C PHE A 191 3.94 17.34 25.25
N SER A 192 4.49 17.88 26.34
CA SER A 192 3.85 18.90 27.13
C SER A 192 4.11 20.24 26.45
N TYR A 193 3.06 20.91 26.02
CA TYR A 193 3.13 22.31 25.66
C TYR A 193 2.96 23.12 26.98
N ALA A 194 3.98 23.91 27.30
CA ALA A 194 3.89 25.03 28.22
C ALA A 194 3.42 26.27 27.46
#